data_b351382b2601ab354c064f0327ecce9a
#
_entry.id   b351382b2601ab354c064f0327ecce9a
#
_cell.length_a   1.000
_cell.length_b   1.000
_cell.length_c   1.000
_cell.angle_alpha   90.00
_cell.angle_beta   90.00
_cell.angle_gamma   90.00
#
_symmetry.space_group_name_H-M   'P 1'
#
loop_
_entity.id
_entity.type
_entity.pdbx_description
1 polymer ?
#
loop_
_entity_poly.entity_id
_entity_poly.type
_entity_poly.pdbx_seq_one_letter_code
_entity_poly.pdbx_strand_id
1 'polypeptide(L)'
;MHKKLFFCCSSSSCCRETILSELGESLASAGGFIMARAIGSDGSMLGIDLFPAAAAVVEGFTGARFLDLTVSPPKTDNEVFRVEAVRLLQEAPYYPFTVLDSIGGFELVIPQFREALSAFLSSPVPCVGILRPFEEAELMRGFLGLGERCTAFAAKLYSALEADADTLLLDVPCELDANHITALRQWADAFTR
;
A
#
# COMPACT_ATOMS: atom_id res chain seq x y z
N MET A 1 -1.16 -12.22 -19.09
CA MET A 1 -0.76 -10.93 -18.44
C MET A 1 -1.16 -11.04 -16.98
N HIS A 2 -0.25 -10.68 -16.06
CA HIS A 2 -0.53 -10.76 -14.62
C HIS A 2 -1.57 -9.70 -14.23
N LYS A 3 -2.55 -10.10 -13.42
CA LYS A 3 -3.59 -9.18 -12.91
C LYS A 3 -3.09 -8.32 -11.77
N LYS A 4 -2.10 -8.80 -11.03
CA LYS A 4 -1.52 -8.11 -9.89
C LYS A 4 -0.09 -7.71 -10.23
N LEU A 5 0.24 -6.44 -9.97
CA LEU A 5 1.56 -5.87 -10.17
C LEU A 5 2.01 -5.21 -8.87
N PHE A 6 3.08 -5.72 -8.28
CA PHE A 6 3.64 -5.14 -7.06
C PHE A 6 5.07 -4.68 -7.28
N PHE A 7 5.34 -3.48 -6.77
CA PHE A 7 6.68 -2.91 -6.71
C PHE A 7 7.19 -3.00 -5.27
N CYS A 8 8.26 -3.76 -5.07
CA CYS A 8 8.97 -3.80 -3.80
C CYS A 8 9.92 -2.61 -3.73
N CYS A 9 9.53 -1.56 -3.03
CA CYS A 9 10.33 -0.35 -2.89
C CYS A 9 10.16 0.29 -1.52
N SER A 10 11.22 0.99 -1.06
CA SER A 10 11.20 1.72 0.20
C SER A 10 10.15 2.83 0.18
N SER A 11 9.50 3.06 1.32
CA SER A 11 8.57 4.18 1.53
C SER A 11 9.25 5.56 1.46
N SER A 12 10.59 5.60 1.51
CA SER A 12 11.38 6.82 1.36
C SER A 12 11.79 7.10 -0.10
N SER A 13 11.52 6.15 -1.03
CA SER A 13 11.88 6.30 -2.44
C SER A 13 10.86 7.15 -3.20
N CYS A 14 11.28 7.73 -4.32
CA CYS A 14 10.39 8.43 -5.25
C CYS A 14 9.50 7.48 -6.09
N CYS A 15 9.64 6.16 -5.90
CA CYS A 15 8.87 5.15 -6.63
C CYS A 15 7.37 5.35 -6.49
N ARG A 16 6.94 5.64 -5.26
CA ARG A 16 5.53 5.85 -4.93
C ARG A 16 4.92 6.99 -5.74
N GLU A 17 5.55 8.16 -5.72
CA GLU A 17 5.09 9.33 -6.46
C GLU A 17 5.05 9.06 -7.95
N THR A 18 6.04 8.34 -8.48
CA THR A 18 6.10 7.96 -9.89
C THR A 18 4.96 7.00 -10.26
N ILE A 19 4.70 5.97 -9.45
CA ILE A 19 3.60 5.01 -9.68
C ILE A 19 2.25 5.74 -9.68
N LEU A 20 1.98 6.56 -8.67
CA LEU A 20 0.73 7.31 -8.57
C LEU A 20 0.58 8.34 -9.71
N SER A 21 1.68 9.00 -10.13
CA SER A 21 1.69 9.93 -11.25
C SER A 21 1.41 9.23 -12.59
N GLU A 22 1.96 8.03 -12.82
CA GLU A 22 1.70 7.25 -14.04
C GLU A 22 0.25 6.75 -14.11
N LEU A 23 -0.38 6.45 -12.97
CA LEU A 23 -1.81 6.11 -12.91
C LEU A 23 -2.71 7.35 -13.14
N GLY A 24 -2.24 8.53 -12.69
CA GLY A 24 -2.85 9.81 -12.99
C GLY A 24 -4.35 9.87 -12.68
N GLU A 25 -5.14 10.35 -13.64
CA GLU A 25 -6.58 10.50 -13.53
C GLU A 25 -7.33 9.16 -13.33
N SER A 26 -6.73 8.03 -13.73
CA SER A 26 -7.31 6.70 -13.52
C SER A 26 -7.55 6.39 -12.05
N LEU A 27 -6.80 7.02 -11.13
CA LEU A 27 -6.99 6.88 -9.68
C LEU A 27 -8.40 7.23 -9.23
N ALA A 28 -9.10 8.14 -9.92
CA ALA A 28 -10.49 8.51 -9.60
C ALA A 28 -11.46 7.32 -9.64
N SER A 29 -11.13 6.27 -10.41
CA SER A 29 -11.91 5.04 -10.52
C SER A 29 -11.28 3.84 -9.81
N ALA A 30 -10.24 4.05 -9.01
CA ALA A 30 -9.55 2.99 -8.29
C ALA A 30 -10.23 2.64 -6.95
N GLY A 31 -10.34 1.34 -6.65
CA GLY A 31 -10.58 0.85 -5.31
C GLY A 31 -9.31 0.79 -4.47
N GLY A 32 -9.44 0.34 -3.22
CA GLY A 32 -8.31 0.18 -2.30
C GLY A 32 -7.90 1.47 -1.61
N PHE A 33 -6.64 1.55 -1.20
CA PHE A 33 -6.16 2.66 -0.35
C PHE A 33 -4.74 3.09 -0.69
N ILE A 34 -4.44 4.33 -0.31
CA ILE A 34 -3.10 4.89 -0.27
C ILE A 34 -2.80 5.44 1.12
N MET A 35 -1.51 5.52 1.46
CA MET A 35 -1.04 6.14 2.69
C MET A 35 -0.25 7.40 2.37
N ALA A 36 -0.53 8.49 3.06
CA ALA A 36 0.17 9.75 2.86
C ALA A 36 0.73 10.32 4.17
N ARG A 37 1.89 10.97 4.07
CA ARG A 37 2.47 11.70 5.19
C ARG A 37 1.63 12.95 5.46
N ALA A 38 1.20 13.11 6.71
CA ALA A 38 0.62 14.36 7.16
C ALA A 38 1.75 15.31 7.60
N ILE A 39 1.82 16.45 6.96
CA ILE A 39 2.86 17.46 7.19
C ILE A 39 2.25 18.68 7.85
N GLY A 40 2.85 19.15 8.93
CA GLY A 40 2.48 20.38 9.60
C GLY A 40 2.86 21.63 8.79
N SER A 41 2.31 22.78 9.18
CA SER A 41 2.61 24.07 8.55
C SER A 41 4.09 24.49 8.69
N ASP A 42 4.80 23.91 9.64
CA ASP A 42 6.24 24.10 9.89
C ASP A 42 7.13 23.09 9.14
N GLY A 43 6.52 22.21 8.33
CA GLY A 43 7.21 21.13 7.61
C GLY A 43 7.47 19.87 8.46
N SER A 44 7.06 19.85 9.73
CA SER A 44 7.20 18.66 10.57
C SER A 44 6.26 17.54 10.12
N MET A 45 6.72 16.30 10.23
CA MET A 45 5.89 15.13 9.98
C MET A 45 5.00 14.86 11.20
N LEU A 46 3.69 15.05 11.04
CA LEU A 46 2.70 14.85 12.11
C LEU A 46 2.27 13.38 12.23
N GLY A 47 2.38 12.61 11.15
CA GLY A 47 1.94 11.23 11.13
C GLY A 47 1.72 10.70 9.74
N ILE A 48 0.96 9.59 9.65
CA ILE A 48 0.56 8.99 8.38
C ILE A 48 -0.96 8.76 8.40
N ASP A 49 -1.61 9.16 7.32
CA ASP A 49 -3.04 9.03 7.11
C ASP A 49 -3.33 7.99 6.01
N LEU A 50 -4.40 7.24 6.16
CA LEU A 50 -4.93 6.33 5.16
C LEU A 50 -6.09 6.99 4.41
N PHE A 51 -6.07 6.88 3.09
CA PHE A 51 -7.07 7.44 2.18
C PHE A 51 -7.64 6.34 1.28
N PRO A 52 -8.91 6.42 0.84
CA PRO A 52 -9.36 5.69 -0.34
C PRO A 52 -8.50 6.09 -1.55
N ALA A 53 -8.14 5.14 -2.41
CA ALA A 53 -7.27 5.43 -3.56
C ALA A 53 -7.86 6.52 -4.48
N ALA A 54 -9.18 6.49 -4.72
CA ALA A 54 -9.88 7.50 -5.50
C ALA A 54 -9.82 8.91 -4.90
N ALA A 55 -9.57 9.05 -3.60
CA ALA A 55 -9.43 10.35 -2.95
C ALA A 55 -8.09 11.02 -3.22
N ALA A 56 -7.10 10.31 -3.78
CA ALA A 56 -5.79 10.86 -4.10
C ALA A 56 -5.84 12.04 -5.08
N VAL A 57 -6.89 12.10 -5.92
CA VAL A 57 -7.11 13.16 -6.92
C VAL A 57 -8.06 14.25 -6.44
N VAL A 58 -8.53 14.19 -5.18
CA VAL A 58 -9.48 15.16 -4.59
C VAL A 58 -8.73 16.10 -3.68
N GLU A 59 -8.71 17.40 -4.03
CA GLU A 59 -8.10 18.43 -3.18
C GLU A 59 -8.82 18.56 -1.83
N GLY A 60 -8.03 18.70 -0.76
CA GLY A 60 -8.54 18.93 0.59
C GLY A 60 -9.16 17.71 1.27
N PHE A 61 -9.07 16.52 0.69
CA PHE A 61 -9.53 15.31 1.34
C PHE A 61 -8.66 15.02 2.59
N THR A 62 -9.31 14.68 3.70
CA THR A 62 -8.63 14.33 4.96
C THR A 62 -8.74 12.82 5.17
N GLY A 63 -7.59 12.16 5.29
CA GLY A 63 -7.51 10.72 5.57
C GLY A 63 -7.74 10.38 7.04
N ALA A 64 -7.82 9.10 7.32
CA ALA A 64 -7.87 8.57 8.68
C ALA A 64 -6.46 8.40 9.25
N ARG A 65 -6.11 9.11 10.34
CA ARG A 65 -4.79 9.05 10.98
C ARG A 65 -4.58 7.69 11.64
N PHE A 66 -3.62 6.89 11.14
CA PHE A 66 -3.28 5.62 11.76
C PHE A 66 -1.92 5.62 12.50
N LEU A 67 -1.04 6.55 12.17
CA LEU A 67 0.20 6.77 12.91
C LEU A 67 0.29 8.25 13.32
N ASP A 68 0.32 8.51 14.61
CA ASP A 68 0.48 9.84 15.18
C ASP A 68 1.91 9.97 15.74
N LEU A 69 2.68 10.90 15.18
CA LEU A 69 4.04 11.23 15.57
C LEU A 69 4.12 12.48 16.44
N THR A 70 2.98 13.13 16.72
CA THR A 70 2.94 14.32 17.59
C THR A 70 3.06 14.00 19.07
N VAL A 71 2.95 12.69 19.41
CA VAL A 71 3.08 12.18 20.79
C VAL A 71 4.29 11.28 20.92
N SER A 72 4.82 11.14 22.13
CA SER A 72 5.96 10.27 22.44
C SER A 72 5.58 9.30 23.57
N PRO A 73 5.69 7.98 23.36
CA PRO A 73 6.07 7.30 22.11
C PRO A 73 5.00 7.50 20.99
N PRO A 74 5.36 7.29 19.72
CA PRO A 74 4.42 7.32 18.61
C PRO A 74 3.22 6.41 18.84
N LYS A 75 2.03 6.87 18.46
CA LYS A 75 0.78 6.13 18.68
C LYS A 75 0.22 5.60 17.38
N THR A 76 -0.12 4.31 17.34
CA THR A 76 -0.85 3.70 16.22
C THR A 76 -2.34 3.59 16.55
N ASP A 77 -3.20 3.89 15.58
CA ASP A 77 -4.62 3.60 15.64
C ASP A 77 -4.95 2.40 14.74
N ASN A 78 -5.00 1.23 15.36
CA ASN A 78 -5.27 -0.02 14.66
C ASN A 78 -6.70 -0.10 14.11
N GLU A 79 -7.63 0.71 14.62
CA GLU A 79 -9.02 0.77 14.15
C GLU A 79 -9.09 1.21 12.68
N VAL A 80 -8.20 2.10 12.24
CA VAL A 80 -8.16 2.54 10.86
C VAL A 80 -7.95 1.35 9.90
N PHE A 81 -7.03 0.43 10.22
CA PHE A 81 -6.86 -0.77 9.42
C PHE A 81 -7.95 -1.81 9.64
N ARG A 82 -8.43 -1.95 10.88
CA ARG A 82 -9.48 -2.92 11.22
C ARG A 82 -10.81 -2.58 10.56
N VAL A 83 -11.12 -1.31 10.37
CA VAL A 83 -12.41 -0.83 9.86
C VAL A 83 -12.25 -0.29 8.44
N GLU A 84 -11.49 0.80 8.24
CA GLU A 84 -11.46 1.51 6.97
C GLU A 84 -10.70 0.73 5.88
N ALA A 85 -9.50 0.24 6.16
CA ALA A 85 -8.76 -0.52 5.15
C ALA A 85 -9.47 -1.84 4.80
N VAL A 86 -10.09 -2.52 5.79
CA VAL A 86 -10.89 -3.73 5.56
C VAL A 86 -12.08 -3.42 4.66
N ARG A 87 -12.82 -2.33 4.93
CA ARG A 87 -13.95 -1.89 4.10
C ARG A 87 -13.50 -1.63 2.67
N LEU A 88 -12.39 -0.88 2.47
CA LEU A 88 -11.85 -0.56 1.16
C LEU A 88 -11.42 -1.82 0.37
N LEU A 89 -10.87 -2.83 1.05
CA LEU A 89 -10.56 -4.13 0.43
C LEU A 89 -11.81 -4.91 0.05
N GLN A 90 -12.86 -4.87 0.86
CA GLN A 90 -14.14 -5.53 0.58
C GLN A 90 -14.91 -4.85 -0.57
N GLU A 91 -14.77 -3.54 -0.71
CA GLU A 91 -15.37 -2.76 -1.78
C GLU A 91 -14.58 -2.87 -3.11
N ALA A 92 -13.32 -3.32 -3.07
CA ALA A 92 -12.44 -3.43 -4.24
C ALA A 92 -13.08 -4.11 -5.47
N PRO A 93 -13.89 -5.17 -5.35
CA PRO A 93 -14.56 -5.79 -6.50
C PRO A 93 -15.54 -4.91 -7.26
N TYR A 94 -15.94 -3.78 -6.70
CA TYR A 94 -16.83 -2.81 -7.36
C TYR A 94 -16.10 -1.80 -8.24
N TYR A 95 -14.76 -1.84 -8.25
CA TYR A 95 -13.91 -0.95 -9.03
C TYR A 95 -13.20 -1.72 -10.14
N PRO A 96 -12.85 -1.06 -11.26
CA PRO A 96 -12.14 -1.71 -12.37
C PRO A 96 -10.77 -2.24 -11.95
N PHE A 97 -10.09 -1.57 -11.02
CA PHE A 97 -8.83 -1.99 -10.44
C PHE A 97 -8.65 -1.46 -9.03
N THR A 98 -7.64 -1.95 -8.33
CA THR A 98 -7.34 -1.60 -6.92
C THR A 98 -5.91 -1.10 -6.80
N VAL A 99 -5.71 -0.10 -5.94
CA VAL A 99 -4.39 0.39 -5.52
C VAL A 99 -4.17 0.04 -4.06
N LEU A 100 -3.01 -0.55 -3.74
CA LEU A 100 -2.56 -0.85 -2.38
C LEU A 100 -1.21 -0.18 -2.12
N ASP A 101 -1.22 0.99 -1.50
CA ASP A 101 -0.01 1.74 -1.20
C ASP A 101 0.04 2.12 0.29
N SER A 102 0.87 1.47 1.05
CA SER A 102 1.73 0.32 0.83
C SER A 102 1.36 -0.79 1.81
N ILE A 103 1.71 -2.03 1.48
CA ILE A 103 1.48 -3.18 2.37
C ILE A 103 2.83 -3.82 2.74
N GLY A 104 2.84 -4.69 3.76
CA GLY A 104 4.03 -5.41 4.21
C GLY A 104 4.64 -4.85 5.49
N GLY A 105 3.93 -3.98 6.22
CA GLY A 105 4.38 -3.39 7.48
C GLY A 105 3.63 -3.89 8.72
N PHE A 106 3.48 -2.99 9.70
CA PHE A 106 2.86 -3.30 11.00
C PHE A 106 1.37 -3.64 10.89
N GLU A 107 0.68 -3.17 9.86
CA GLU A 107 -0.73 -3.46 9.60
C GLU A 107 -1.02 -4.96 9.50
N LEU A 108 0.00 -5.75 9.15
CA LEU A 108 -0.12 -7.22 9.08
C LEU A 108 -0.29 -7.90 10.44
N VAL A 109 -0.02 -7.20 11.56
CA VAL A 109 -0.31 -7.78 12.89
C VAL A 109 -1.80 -7.70 13.24
N ILE A 110 -2.59 -6.91 12.50
CA ILE A 110 -4.03 -6.74 12.70
C ILE A 110 -4.76 -7.90 12.00
N PRO A 111 -5.39 -8.84 12.75
CA PRO A 111 -5.94 -10.06 12.16
C PRO A 111 -6.97 -9.79 11.07
N GLN A 112 -7.91 -8.88 11.32
CA GLN A 112 -9.00 -8.55 10.40
C GLN A 112 -8.48 -8.00 9.07
N PHE A 113 -7.48 -7.10 9.13
CA PHE A 113 -6.84 -6.57 7.93
C PHE A 113 -6.12 -7.68 7.15
N ARG A 114 -5.34 -8.52 7.84
CA ARG A 114 -4.60 -9.63 7.21
C ARG A 114 -5.54 -10.63 6.53
N GLU A 115 -6.68 -10.96 7.16
CA GLU A 115 -7.70 -11.85 6.58
C GLU A 115 -8.34 -11.22 5.34
N ALA A 116 -8.74 -9.94 5.40
CA ALA A 116 -9.30 -9.21 4.27
C ALA A 116 -8.30 -9.08 3.12
N LEU A 117 -7.02 -8.77 3.42
CA LEU A 117 -5.95 -8.69 2.43
C LEU A 117 -5.72 -10.05 1.76
N SER A 118 -5.68 -11.14 2.52
CA SER A 118 -5.52 -12.50 1.98
C SER A 118 -6.69 -12.88 1.05
N ALA A 119 -7.93 -12.58 1.47
CA ALA A 119 -9.12 -12.82 0.64
C ALA A 119 -9.08 -11.99 -0.65
N PHE A 120 -8.71 -10.70 -0.56
CA PHE A 120 -8.55 -9.82 -1.71
C PHE A 120 -7.48 -10.33 -2.68
N LEU A 121 -6.29 -10.67 -2.18
CA LEU A 121 -5.18 -11.17 -3.01
C LEU A 121 -5.51 -12.51 -3.69
N SER A 122 -6.42 -13.30 -3.12
CA SER A 122 -6.93 -14.53 -3.74
C SER A 122 -8.04 -14.27 -4.78
N SER A 123 -8.53 -13.04 -4.89
CA SER A 123 -9.57 -12.66 -5.84
C SER A 123 -9.00 -12.38 -7.24
N PRO A 124 -9.84 -12.38 -8.30
CA PRO A 124 -9.42 -12.04 -9.65
C PRO A 124 -9.33 -10.53 -9.92
N VAL A 125 -9.53 -9.69 -8.93
CA VAL A 125 -9.54 -8.22 -9.09
C VAL A 125 -8.14 -7.73 -9.48
N PRO A 126 -7.99 -6.93 -10.55
CA PRO A 126 -6.72 -6.34 -10.91
C PRO A 126 -6.20 -5.41 -9.80
N CYS A 127 -4.91 -5.50 -9.52
CA CYS A 127 -4.31 -4.72 -8.44
C CYS A 127 -2.91 -4.25 -8.82
N VAL A 128 -2.63 -2.98 -8.56
CA VAL A 128 -1.26 -2.46 -8.50
C VAL A 128 -0.96 -2.04 -7.07
N GLY A 129 0.23 -2.37 -6.59
CA GLY A 129 0.58 -2.08 -5.21
C GLY A 129 2.06 -1.83 -4.98
N ILE A 130 2.33 -1.26 -3.81
CA ILE A 130 3.67 -1.07 -3.27
C ILE A 130 3.83 -2.02 -2.09
N LEU A 131 4.84 -2.87 -2.18
CA LEU A 131 5.25 -3.78 -1.12
C LEU A 131 6.47 -3.20 -0.43
N ARG A 132 6.43 -3.09 0.89
CA ARG A 132 7.59 -2.62 1.67
C ARG A 132 8.66 -3.69 1.70
N PRO A 133 9.94 -3.32 1.50
CA PRO A 133 11.05 -4.25 1.68
C PRO A 133 11.05 -4.85 3.10
N PHE A 134 11.54 -6.07 3.22
CA PHE A 134 11.59 -6.78 4.50
C PHE A 134 12.39 -6.02 5.55
N GLU A 135 13.49 -5.37 5.15
CA GLU A 135 14.35 -4.56 6.02
C GLU A 135 13.59 -3.37 6.61
N GLU A 136 12.68 -2.77 5.85
CA GLU A 136 11.85 -1.66 6.35
C GLU A 136 10.82 -2.16 7.36
N ALA A 137 10.23 -3.35 7.15
CA ALA A 137 9.36 -3.99 8.14
C ALA A 137 10.09 -4.26 9.46
N GLU A 138 11.36 -4.68 9.41
CA GLU A 138 12.22 -4.86 10.58
C GLU A 138 12.47 -3.53 11.31
N LEU A 139 12.80 -2.46 10.59
CA LEU A 139 13.01 -1.13 11.18
C LEU A 139 11.74 -0.61 11.84
N MET A 140 10.60 -0.74 11.19
CA MET A 140 9.30 -0.35 11.76
C MET A 140 8.94 -1.15 13.00
N ARG A 141 9.24 -2.45 13.01
CA ARG A 141 9.06 -3.31 14.17
C ARG A 141 9.80 -2.75 15.37
N GLY A 142 11.07 -2.41 15.20
CA GLY A 142 11.89 -1.82 16.26
C GLY A 142 11.36 -0.46 16.73
N PHE A 143 11.03 0.42 15.79
CA PHE A 143 10.54 1.77 16.06
C PHE A 143 9.19 1.79 16.82
N LEU A 144 8.26 0.89 16.48
CA LEU A 144 6.94 0.80 17.10
C LEU A 144 6.89 -0.20 18.29
N GLY A 145 8.01 -0.85 18.65
CA GLY A 145 8.06 -1.84 19.74
C GLY A 145 7.21 -3.09 19.46
N LEU A 146 7.04 -3.48 18.20
CA LEU A 146 6.22 -4.62 17.81
C LEU A 146 6.97 -5.94 18.01
N GLY A 147 6.21 -7.01 18.28
CA GLY A 147 6.77 -8.36 18.37
C GLY A 147 7.23 -8.94 17.02
N GLU A 148 7.99 -10.05 17.06
CA GLU A 148 8.54 -10.74 15.89
C GLU A 148 7.48 -11.24 14.89
N ARG A 149 6.20 -11.31 15.29
CA ARG A 149 5.11 -11.70 14.39
C ARG A 149 4.94 -10.78 13.20
N CYS A 150 5.33 -9.48 13.33
CA CYS A 150 5.24 -8.49 12.25
C CYS A 150 6.06 -8.96 11.04
N THR A 151 7.33 -9.26 11.24
CA THR A 151 8.24 -9.72 10.18
C THR A 151 7.90 -11.10 9.65
N ALA A 152 7.41 -12.00 10.52
CA ALA A 152 6.93 -13.32 10.09
C ALA A 152 5.72 -13.22 9.15
N PHE A 153 4.81 -12.27 9.37
CA PHE A 153 3.70 -12.03 8.47
C PHE A 153 4.13 -11.35 7.17
N ALA A 154 5.07 -10.42 7.21
CA ALA A 154 5.67 -9.83 6.02
C ALA A 154 6.32 -10.89 5.13
N ALA A 155 7.14 -11.77 5.71
CA ALA A 155 7.76 -12.88 4.97
C ALA A 155 6.73 -13.81 4.32
N LYS A 156 5.63 -14.13 5.02
CA LYS A 156 4.53 -14.94 4.47
C LYS A 156 3.81 -14.24 3.31
N LEU A 157 3.59 -12.92 3.41
CA LEU A 157 2.99 -12.14 2.34
C LEU A 157 3.88 -12.17 1.10
N TYR A 158 5.19 -11.94 1.25
CA TYR A 158 6.17 -12.03 0.18
C TYR A 158 6.11 -13.38 -0.54
N SER A 159 6.27 -14.46 0.22
CA SER A 159 6.23 -15.82 -0.35
C SER A 159 4.90 -16.13 -1.05
N ALA A 160 3.78 -15.60 -0.57
CA ALA A 160 2.49 -15.78 -1.20
C ALA A 160 2.38 -15.03 -2.54
N LEU A 161 2.90 -13.80 -2.61
CA LEU A 161 2.92 -13.00 -3.84
C LEU A 161 3.87 -13.59 -4.89
N GLU A 162 5.05 -14.08 -4.48
CA GLU A 162 6.00 -14.75 -5.37
C GLU A 162 5.45 -16.07 -5.94
N ALA A 163 4.67 -16.81 -5.16
CA ALA A 163 4.09 -18.08 -5.57
C ALA A 163 2.81 -17.93 -6.42
N ASP A 164 2.19 -16.74 -6.45
CA ASP A 164 0.96 -16.49 -7.20
C ASP A 164 1.27 -16.27 -8.69
N ALA A 165 0.79 -17.16 -9.56
CA ALA A 165 1.00 -17.07 -11.00
C ALA A 165 0.35 -15.84 -11.66
N ASP A 166 -0.64 -15.22 -11.02
CA ASP A 166 -1.30 -13.99 -11.49
C ASP A 166 -0.60 -12.71 -10.98
N THR A 167 0.46 -12.84 -10.18
CA THR A 167 1.22 -11.73 -9.60
C THR A 167 2.58 -11.56 -10.31
N LEU A 168 2.89 -10.33 -10.70
CA LEU A 168 4.23 -9.87 -11.08
C LEU A 168 4.78 -9.02 -9.93
N LEU A 169 5.83 -9.50 -9.29
CA LEU A 169 6.56 -8.78 -8.24
C LEU A 169 7.88 -8.26 -8.82
N LEU A 170 8.11 -6.95 -8.70
CA LEU A 170 9.28 -6.27 -9.22
C LEU A 170 10.06 -5.58 -8.08
N ASP A 171 11.32 -5.93 -7.93
CA ASP A 171 12.21 -5.27 -6.98
C ASP A 171 12.70 -3.94 -7.53
N VAL A 172 12.56 -2.89 -6.73
CA VAL A 172 12.98 -1.52 -7.08
C VAL A 172 13.95 -1.01 -6.02
N PRO A 173 15.26 -1.16 -6.22
CA PRO A 173 16.24 -0.83 -5.18
C PRO A 173 16.34 0.66 -4.86
N CYS A 174 16.13 1.54 -5.84
CA CYS A 174 16.22 3.00 -5.66
C CYS A 174 15.09 3.74 -6.37
N GLU A 175 15.04 3.63 -7.70
CA GLU A 175 14.10 4.33 -8.57
C GLU A 175 13.54 3.38 -9.62
N LEU A 176 12.36 3.70 -10.14
CA LEU A 176 11.78 2.97 -11.26
C LEU A 176 12.61 3.20 -12.52
N ASP A 177 13.10 2.13 -13.11
CA ASP A 177 13.76 2.16 -14.42
C ASP A 177 12.75 2.05 -15.57
N ALA A 178 13.25 2.08 -16.80
CA ALA A 178 12.42 2.00 -18.01
C ALA A 178 11.60 0.70 -18.10
N ASN A 179 12.10 -0.42 -17.55
CA ASN A 179 11.38 -1.70 -17.55
C ASN A 179 10.21 -1.67 -16.57
N HIS A 180 10.42 -1.11 -15.37
CA HIS A 180 9.39 -0.91 -14.37
C HIS A 180 8.26 -0.02 -14.90
N ILE A 181 8.61 1.12 -15.52
CA ILE A 181 7.63 2.04 -16.14
C ILE A 181 6.87 1.35 -17.26
N THR A 182 7.58 0.59 -18.11
CA THR A 182 6.94 -0.16 -19.20
C THR A 182 5.95 -1.20 -18.65
N ALA A 183 6.32 -1.96 -17.62
CA ALA A 183 5.44 -2.93 -16.98
C ALA A 183 4.19 -2.26 -16.38
N LEU A 184 4.37 -1.11 -15.70
CA LEU A 184 3.26 -0.34 -15.12
C LEU A 184 2.30 0.16 -16.20
N ARG A 185 2.82 0.75 -17.29
CA ARG A 185 1.99 1.25 -18.40
C ARG A 185 1.23 0.14 -19.10
N GLN A 186 1.89 -0.99 -19.38
CA GLN A 186 1.22 -2.16 -19.97
C GLN A 186 0.11 -2.70 -19.07
N TRP A 187 0.34 -2.73 -17.77
CA TRP A 187 -0.67 -3.13 -16.80
C TRP A 187 -1.83 -2.12 -16.76
N ALA A 188 -1.52 -0.84 -16.67
CA ALA A 188 -2.53 0.24 -16.65
C ALA A 188 -3.38 0.23 -17.91
N ASP A 189 -2.77 0.13 -19.10
CA ASP A 189 -3.48 0.05 -20.38
C ASP A 189 -4.50 -1.09 -20.45
N ALA A 190 -4.26 -2.16 -19.71
CA ALA A 190 -5.12 -3.33 -19.71
C ALA A 190 -6.28 -3.27 -18.71
N PHE A 191 -6.10 -2.57 -17.59
CA PHE A 191 -7.01 -2.68 -16.45
C PHE A 191 -7.62 -1.35 -15.98
N THR A 192 -7.14 -0.19 -16.44
CA THR A 192 -7.65 1.12 -15.99
C THR A 192 -8.58 1.81 -17.00
N ARG A 193 -8.84 1.18 -18.14
CA ARG A 193 -9.74 1.72 -19.19
C ARG A 193 -11.17 1.29 -19.01
#